data_b5b45b656a1ff64b82bdaecf1f61a678
#
_entry.id   b5b45b656a1ff64b82bdaecf1f61a678
#
_cell.length_a   1.000
_cell.length_b   1.000
_cell.length_c   1.000
_cell.angle_alpha   90.00
_cell.angle_beta   90.00
_cell.angle_gamma   90.00
#
_symmetry.space_group_name_H-M   'P 1'
#
loop_
_entity.id
_entity.type
_entity.pdbx_description
1 polymer ?
#
loop_
_entity_poly.entity_id
_entity_poly.type
_entity_poly.pdbx_seq_one_letter_code
_entity_poly.pdbx_strand_id
1 'polypeptide(L)'
;MIMKRYFAYITVCIIALLAASCIGGEKKGEEDKAETSTTIKKTAPKASTKKSKKKKGLLTPNATGLPYEMLVVMDDEQWERPLGRAVFNVLDSDVPGLPQSERSFRISRVAPSAFNSNTFRIMRNIIKVDIQDIYSQPKFKFARNVYSHPQMIMTLQAPDEASLAEYINANQQSIIDFFTKAEMNREIENLREKHNPEVSRLAREILDVDVWVPWEVNRFKKGKDFFWASTNVGKKDMSIVLYSYSYTDKNTFTLEYFLQKRDSVMKANIPGGPEGSYMTTNHNYVYVEDATVRGKYAQVARGLWRVQGDRMGGPFVSHSRVDEANGRIVVAEAFIYAPESLKRDLIRRMEAALYTVQLPSEQEVNNLSYGLEEVVIEPEIK
;
A
#
# COMPACT_ATOMS: atom_id res chain seq x y z
N MET A 1 -3.89 13.89 -35.30
CA MET A 1 -3.69 12.71 -36.16
C MET A 1 -2.48 11.98 -35.65
N ILE A 2 -2.59 10.73 -35.30
CA ILE A 2 -1.65 9.84 -34.58
C ILE A 2 -2.00 9.71 -33.08
N MET A 3 -3.02 8.89 -32.80
CA MET A 3 -3.15 8.15 -31.55
C MET A 3 -4.19 7.04 -31.74
N LYS A 4 -3.77 5.96 -32.38
CA LYS A 4 -4.46 4.66 -32.41
C LYS A 4 -3.39 3.61 -32.66
N ARG A 5 -3.06 2.84 -31.62
CA ARG A 5 -2.48 1.48 -31.69
C ARG A 5 -1.91 1.13 -30.31
N TYR A 6 -2.67 0.36 -29.54
CA TYR A 6 -2.22 -0.70 -28.64
C TYR A 6 -3.47 -1.29 -27.97
N PHE A 7 -4.23 -2.03 -28.76
CA PHE A 7 -5.17 -3.05 -28.27
C PHE A 7 -5.03 -4.24 -29.21
N ALA A 8 -4.33 -5.25 -28.81
CA ALA A 8 -4.48 -6.64 -29.22
C ALA A 8 -3.32 -7.46 -28.68
N TYR A 9 -3.68 -8.48 -28.01
CA TYR A 9 -2.97 -9.73 -27.62
C TYR A 9 -3.09 -9.98 -26.12
N ILE A 10 -4.13 -10.68 -25.75
CA ILE A 10 -4.17 -11.81 -24.82
C ILE A 10 -5.58 -12.41 -24.92
N THR A 11 -5.74 -13.34 -25.82
CA THR A 11 -6.78 -14.38 -25.78
C THR A 11 -6.18 -15.58 -26.45
N VAL A 12 -6.18 -16.71 -25.80
CA VAL A 12 -5.91 -18.09 -26.18
C VAL A 12 -5.01 -18.76 -25.19
N CYS A 13 -5.62 -19.56 -24.33
CA CYS A 13 -5.25 -20.92 -23.99
C CYS A 13 -6.02 -21.40 -22.74
N ILE A 14 -7.27 -21.81 -22.93
CA ILE A 14 -7.94 -22.78 -22.06
C ILE A 14 -8.75 -23.68 -22.99
N ILE A 15 -8.30 -24.89 -23.28
CA ILE A 15 -9.13 -26.06 -23.62
C ILE A 15 -8.29 -27.31 -23.38
N ALA A 16 -8.94 -28.25 -22.72
CA ALA A 16 -8.75 -29.69 -22.71
C ALA A 16 -7.85 -30.31 -21.63
N LEU A 17 -8.53 -30.98 -20.68
CA LEU A 17 -8.52 -32.45 -20.64
C LEU A 17 -9.56 -32.93 -19.61
N LEU A 18 -10.70 -33.36 -20.16
CA LEU A 18 -11.63 -34.33 -19.57
C LEU A 18 -11.32 -35.71 -20.17
N ALA A 19 -11.30 -36.75 -19.36
CA ALA A 19 -11.82 -38.08 -19.61
C ALA A 19 -11.22 -39.06 -18.63
N ALA A 20 -12.08 -39.59 -17.77
CA ALA A 20 -12.65 -40.94 -17.82
C ALA A 20 -11.75 -41.98 -17.16
N SER A 21 -12.17 -42.86 -16.25
CA SER A 21 -13.22 -43.86 -16.30
C SER A 21 -13.26 -44.60 -14.95
N CYS A 22 -14.35 -44.76 -14.30
CA CYS A 22 -15.27 -45.85 -14.09
C CYS A 22 -14.74 -47.23 -13.65
N ILE A 23 -15.57 -47.82 -12.70
CA ILE A 23 -15.86 -49.24 -12.44
C ILE A 23 -14.94 -49.85 -11.37
N GLY A 24 -15.39 -50.46 -10.28
CA GLY A 24 -16.64 -51.01 -9.83
C GLY A 24 -16.30 -52.07 -8.79
N GLY A 25 -17.23 -52.41 -7.91
CA GLY A 25 -17.25 -53.72 -7.26
C GLY A 25 -17.44 -53.74 -5.75
N GLU A 26 -18.66 -54.01 -5.36
CA GLU A 26 -19.13 -54.44 -4.04
C GLU A 26 -18.44 -55.71 -3.52
N LYS A 27 -18.34 -55.89 -2.19
CA LYS A 27 -19.05 -56.92 -1.43
C LYS A 27 -18.77 -56.92 0.06
N LYS A 28 -19.85 -57.04 0.79
CA LYS A 28 -20.22 -57.48 2.11
C LYS A 28 -19.36 -58.58 2.78
N GLY A 29 -19.49 -58.59 4.13
CA GLY A 29 -19.32 -59.71 5.07
C GLY A 29 -18.91 -59.21 6.45
N GLU A 30 -19.70 -59.08 7.31
CA GLU A 30 -20.34 -59.62 8.53
C GLU A 30 -19.40 -60.37 9.49
N GLU A 31 -19.54 -59.96 10.80
CA GLU A 31 -19.51 -60.75 12.07
C GLU A 31 -18.18 -61.42 12.49
N ASP A 32 -17.78 -61.47 13.75
CA ASP A 32 -18.39 -61.59 15.06
C ASP A 32 -17.31 -61.52 16.16
N LYS A 33 -17.73 -61.01 17.34
CA LYS A 33 -17.34 -61.27 18.74
C LYS A 33 -15.97 -61.83 19.13
N ALA A 34 -15.33 -61.27 20.13
CA ALA A 34 -15.29 -61.77 21.53
C ALA A 34 -14.33 -61.00 22.44
N GLU A 35 -14.79 -60.78 23.66
CA GLU A 35 -14.15 -60.24 24.83
C GLU A 35 -12.85 -60.91 25.21
N THR A 36 -11.86 -60.18 25.70
CA THR A 36 -11.13 -60.61 26.91
C THR A 36 -10.38 -59.42 27.52
N SER A 37 -10.76 -59.09 28.75
CA SER A 37 -10.12 -58.11 29.64
C SER A 37 -8.70 -58.56 30.05
N THR A 38 -7.73 -57.67 29.91
CA THR A 38 -6.50 -57.76 30.68
C THR A 38 -5.98 -56.39 31.09
N THR A 39 -6.08 -56.11 32.37
CA THR A 39 -5.58 -54.94 33.05
C THR A 39 -4.07 -54.91 33.03
N ILE A 40 -3.46 -53.97 32.34
CA ILE A 40 -2.04 -53.68 32.47
C ILE A 40 -1.88 -52.21 32.90
N LYS A 41 -1.42 -52.01 34.12
CA LYS A 41 -0.93 -50.73 34.66
C LYS A 41 0.22 -50.27 33.78
N LYS A 42 0.04 -49.16 33.05
CA LYS A 42 1.14 -48.43 32.44
C LYS A 42 1.44 -47.17 33.24
N THR A 43 2.60 -47.22 33.87
CA THR A 43 3.32 -46.09 34.46
C THR A 43 3.61 -45.07 33.35
N ALA A 44 3.13 -43.83 33.51
CA ALA A 44 3.40 -42.74 32.59
C ALA A 44 4.87 -42.29 32.73
N PRO A 45 5.59 -42.06 31.64
CA PRO A 45 6.91 -41.42 31.73
C PRO A 45 6.73 -39.91 31.99
N LYS A 46 7.42 -39.40 33.01
CA LYS A 46 7.55 -37.98 33.28
C LYS A 46 8.11 -37.27 32.06
N ALA A 47 7.32 -36.44 31.40
CA ALA A 47 7.78 -35.52 30.40
C ALA A 47 8.68 -34.49 31.05
N SER A 48 9.96 -34.55 30.77
CA SER A 48 10.92 -33.49 31.11
C SER A 48 10.62 -32.30 30.18
N THR A 49 9.99 -31.27 30.71
CA THR A 49 9.88 -29.98 30.08
C THR A 49 11.25 -29.35 29.95
N LYS A 50 11.94 -29.60 28.84
CA LYS A 50 13.08 -28.77 28.44
C LYS A 50 12.54 -27.39 28.17
N LYS A 51 12.68 -26.45 29.14
CA LYS A 51 12.55 -25.02 28.93
C LYS A 51 13.52 -24.64 27.81
N SER A 52 13.01 -24.41 26.61
CA SER A 52 13.78 -23.80 25.55
C SER A 52 14.22 -22.42 26.07
N LYS A 53 15.51 -22.27 26.30
CA LYS A 53 16.12 -20.97 26.54
C LYS A 53 15.82 -20.13 25.28
N LYS A 54 14.84 -19.19 25.33
CA LYS A 54 14.73 -18.12 24.37
C LYS A 54 16.12 -17.47 24.29
N LYS A 55 16.84 -17.68 23.18
CA LYS A 55 18.00 -16.85 22.83
C LYS A 55 17.50 -15.41 22.94
N LYS A 56 18.12 -14.61 23.83
CA LYS A 56 17.99 -13.15 23.79
C LYS A 56 18.48 -12.74 22.40
N GLY A 57 17.56 -12.57 21.45
CA GLY A 57 17.89 -11.99 20.16
C GLY A 57 18.51 -10.62 20.41
N LEU A 58 19.65 -10.33 19.79
CA LEU A 58 20.14 -8.97 19.71
C LEU A 58 18.96 -8.12 19.24
N LEU A 59 18.62 -7.09 20.03
CA LEU A 59 17.57 -6.14 19.64
C LEU A 59 18.06 -5.44 18.37
N THR A 60 17.41 -5.71 17.25
CA THR A 60 17.70 -5.02 16.00
C THR A 60 17.39 -3.53 16.21
N PRO A 61 18.29 -2.60 15.90
CA PRO A 61 18.05 -1.18 16.10
C PRO A 61 16.88 -0.69 15.24
N ASN A 62 16.24 0.40 15.65
CA ASN A 62 15.23 1.05 14.83
C ASN A 62 15.86 1.60 13.56
N ALA A 63 15.16 1.45 12.45
CA ALA A 63 15.56 2.05 11.18
C ALA A 63 15.48 3.59 11.26
N THR A 64 16.43 4.25 10.59
CA THR A 64 16.51 5.72 10.51
C THR A 64 16.13 6.21 9.13
N GLY A 65 16.00 7.53 9.00
CA GLY A 65 15.61 8.22 7.78
C GLY A 65 14.17 8.69 7.80
N LEU A 66 13.88 9.67 6.94
CA LEU A 66 12.54 10.22 6.76
C LEU A 66 11.67 9.28 5.90
N PRO A 67 10.34 9.37 5.97
CA PRO A 67 9.47 8.69 5.01
C PRO A 67 9.88 8.98 3.57
N TYR A 68 9.90 7.94 2.73
CA TYR A 68 10.31 8.03 1.32
C TYR A 68 11.75 8.51 1.10
N GLU A 69 12.62 8.36 2.08
CA GLU A 69 14.06 8.54 1.91
C GLU A 69 14.69 7.24 1.44
N MET A 70 15.57 7.35 0.43
CA MET A 70 16.23 6.25 -0.24
C MET A 70 17.73 6.42 -0.18
N LEU A 71 18.44 5.44 0.36
CA LEU A 71 19.89 5.37 0.26
C LEU A 71 20.28 4.48 -0.92
N VAL A 72 21.02 5.02 -1.88
CA VAL A 72 21.60 4.27 -2.99
C VAL A 72 23.08 3.98 -2.68
N VAL A 73 23.43 2.70 -2.65
CA VAL A 73 24.81 2.24 -2.47
C VAL A 73 25.37 1.90 -3.85
N MET A 74 26.18 2.79 -4.39
CA MET A 74 26.74 2.71 -5.74
C MET A 74 28.03 3.52 -5.81
N ASP A 75 29.01 3.06 -6.60
CA ASP A 75 30.25 3.77 -6.83
C ASP A 75 30.02 5.11 -7.52
N ASP A 76 30.94 6.07 -7.29
CA ASP A 76 30.84 7.42 -7.84
C ASP A 76 30.87 7.42 -9.36
N GLU A 77 31.75 6.62 -9.96
CA GLU A 77 31.83 6.49 -11.40
C GLU A 77 30.57 5.90 -12.02
N GLN A 78 29.99 4.86 -11.41
CA GLN A 78 28.74 4.24 -11.88
C GLN A 78 27.57 5.20 -11.82
N TRP A 79 27.54 6.08 -10.79
CA TRP A 79 26.49 7.07 -10.63
C TRP A 79 26.43 8.08 -11.78
N GLU A 80 27.60 8.48 -12.30
CA GLU A 80 27.70 9.44 -13.41
C GLU A 80 27.47 8.79 -14.80
N ARG A 81 27.35 7.46 -14.86
CA ARG A 81 27.12 6.67 -16.07
C ARG A 81 25.63 6.41 -16.32
N PRO A 82 25.23 5.80 -17.46
CA PRO A 82 23.85 5.47 -17.78
C PRO A 82 23.13 4.65 -16.70
N LEU A 83 23.82 3.76 -16.01
CA LEU A 83 23.27 2.97 -14.90
C LEU A 83 22.80 3.87 -13.74
N GLY A 84 23.65 4.78 -13.28
CA GLY A 84 23.29 5.72 -12.22
C GLY A 84 22.15 6.64 -12.64
N ARG A 85 22.13 7.05 -13.91
CA ARG A 85 21.03 7.84 -14.46
C ARG A 85 19.70 7.05 -14.47
N ALA A 86 19.73 5.77 -14.81
CA ALA A 86 18.55 4.91 -14.76
C ALA A 86 17.98 4.81 -13.34
N VAL A 87 18.84 4.57 -12.33
CA VAL A 87 18.42 4.54 -10.92
C VAL A 87 17.85 5.90 -10.48
N PHE A 88 18.55 6.99 -10.82
CA PHE A 88 18.11 8.34 -10.48
C PHE A 88 16.72 8.64 -11.06
N ASN A 89 16.51 8.40 -12.36
CA ASN A 89 15.25 8.73 -13.04
C ASN A 89 14.04 7.99 -12.43
N VAL A 90 14.22 6.73 -12.02
CA VAL A 90 13.17 5.98 -11.33
C VAL A 90 12.81 6.63 -9.99
N LEU A 91 13.81 6.98 -9.19
CA LEU A 91 13.60 7.55 -7.86
C LEU A 91 13.14 9.01 -7.89
N ASP A 92 13.52 9.75 -8.94
CA ASP A 92 13.13 11.15 -9.17
C ASP A 92 11.79 11.29 -9.91
N SER A 93 11.16 10.15 -10.29
CA SER A 93 9.85 10.17 -10.96
C SER A 93 8.80 10.89 -10.13
N ASP A 94 7.89 11.58 -10.80
CA ASP A 94 6.83 12.36 -10.15
C ASP A 94 5.79 11.49 -9.43
N VAL A 95 5.32 11.99 -8.30
CA VAL A 95 4.16 11.41 -7.63
C VAL A 95 2.89 11.83 -8.36
N PRO A 96 2.08 10.87 -8.81
CA PRO A 96 0.85 11.17 -9.54
C PRO A 96 -0.18 11.94 -8.69
N GLY A 97 -0.95 12.83 -9.33
CA GLY A 97 -2.07 13.55 -8.70
C GLY A 97 -1.66 14.76 -7.86
N LEU A 98 -0.40 15.18 -7.86
CA LEU A 98 0.03 16.40 -7.20
C LEU A 98 -0.08 17.62 -8.12
N PRO A 99 -0.34 18.83 -7.56
CA PRO A 99 -0.46 20.06 -8.34
C PRO A 99 0.87 20.60 -8.87
N GLN A 100 1.98 20.07 -8.37
CA GLN A 100 3.33 20.39 -8.77
C GLN A 100 4.17 19.11 -8.81
N SER A 101 5.24 19.11 -9.62
CA SER A 101 6.19 18.01 -9.65
C SER A 101 6.84 17.80 -8.28
N GLU A 102 6.70 16.61 -7.74
CA GLU A 102 7.37 16.18 -6.50
C GLU A 102 7.90 14.77 -6.69
N ARG A 103 9.20 14.61 -6.51
CA ARG A 103 9.86 13.29 -6.68
C ARG A 103 9.33 12.22 -5.75
N SER A 104 9.28 10.98 -6.23
CA SER A 104 8.79 9.83 -5.47
C SER A 104 9.61 9.55 -4.23
N PHE A 105 10.95 9.74 -4.29
CA PHE A 105 11.83 9.49 -3.15
C PHE A 105 12.84 10.61 -2.95
N ARG A 106 13.26 10.84 -1.70
CA ARG A 106 14.45 11.65 -1.38
C ARG A 106 15.67 10.79 -1.57
N ILE A 107 16.59 11.20 -2.42
CA ILE A 107 17.73 10.39 -2.84
C ILE A 107 18.97 10.82 -2.06
N SER A 108 19.57 9.87 -1.36
CA SER A 108 20.91 9.97 -0.79
C SER A 108 21.79 8.88 -1.39
N ARG A 109 23.08 9.13 -1.57
CA ARG A 109 24.00 8.16 -2.16
C ARG A 109 25.25 7.99 -1.29
N VAL A 110 25.79 6.78 -1.31
CA VAL A 110 27.05 6.45 -0.64
C VAL A 110 27.82 5.41 -1.45
N ALA A 111 29.16 5.53 -1.45
CA ALA A 111 30.02 4.52 -2.05
C ALA A 111 29.96 3.20 -1.23
N PRO A 112 30.11 2.02 -1.87
CA PRO A 112 30.08 0.72 -1.19
C PRO A 112 31.06 0.62 -0.01
N SER A 113 32.25 1.23 -0.11
CA SER A 113 33.25 1.27 0.96
C SER A 113 32.76 1.97 2.23
N ALA A 114 31.97 3.04 2.09
CA ALA A 114 31.39 3.79 3.20
C ALA A 114 30.12 3.13 3.78
N PHE A 115 29.45 2.28 3.03
CA PHE A 115 28.24 1.56 3.49
C PHE A 115 28.50 0.65 4.71
N ASN A 116 29.75 0.33 5.01
CA ASN A 116 30.10 -0.42 6.23
C ASN A 116 29.83 0.32 7.53
N SER A 117 29.61 1.63 7.50
CA SER A 117 29.19 2.42 8.66
C SER A 117 27.78 2.04 9.13
N ASN A 118 27.61 1.89 10.45
CA ASN A 118 26.28 1.63 11.03
C ASN A 118 25.27 2.72 10.69
N THR A 119 25.69 3.97 10.51
CA THR A 119 24.82 5.09 10.14
C THR A 119 24.07 4.82 8.84
N PHE A 120 24.76 4.28 7.82
CA PHE A 120 24.13 3.98 6.53
C PHE A 120 23.37 2.65 6.53
N ARG A 121 23.90 1.65 7.24
CA ARG A 121 23.26 0.31 7.31
C ARG A 121 21.87 0.35 7.94
N ILE A 122 21.61 1.26 8.89
CA ILE A 122 20.31 1.35 9.55
C ILE A 122 19.27 2.20 8.82
N MET A 123 19.57 2.73 7.62
CA MET A 123 18.60 3.45 6.79
C MET A 123 17.41 2.55 6.42
N ARG A 124 16.22 3.14 6.41
CA ARG A 124 14.95 2.40 6.25
C ARG A 124 14.71 1.81 4.86
N ASN A 125 15.20 2.47 3.81
CA ASN A 125 15.16 1.98 2.42
C ASN A 125 16.54 2.08 1.82
N ILE A 126 17.01 0.97 1.25
CA ILE A 126 18.34 0.86 0.65
C ILE A 126 18.24 0.20 -0.72
N ILE A 127 18.85 0.80 -1.73
CA ILE A 127 19.16 0.16 -3.01
C ILE A 127 20.66 -0.12 -3.04
N LYS A 128 21.05 -1.36 -3.34
CA LYS A 128 22.43 -1.76 -3.56
C LYS A 128 22.62 -2.18 -5.00
N VAL A 129 23.68 -1.74 -5.65
CA VAL A 129 24.10 -2.21 -6.97
C VAL A 129 25.16 -3.28 -6.80
N ASP A 130 25.00 -4.39 -7.52
CA ASP A 130 25.88 -5.56 -7.46
C ASP A 130 26.10 -6.10 -8.89
N ILE A 131 27.23 -5.71 -9.50
CA ILE A 131 27.63 -6.11 -10.85
C ILE A 131 28.71 -7.16 -10.76
N GLN A 132 28.42 -8.37 -11.25
CA GLN A 132 29.38 -9.48 -11.28
C GLN A 132 29.13 -10.32 -12.53
N ASP A 133 30.19 -10.72 -13.24
CA ASP A 133 30.15 -11.53 -14.46
C ASP A 133 29.60 -12.95 -14.26
N ILE A 134 29.53 -13.42 -13.01
CA ILE A 134 28.92 -14.71 -12.65
C ILE A 134 27.40 -14.71 -12.77
N TYR A 135 26.76 -13.55 -12.86
CA TYR A 135 25.31 -13.47 -13.03
C TYR A 135 24.93 -13.73 -14.48
N SER A 136 23.90 -14.56 -14.71
CA SER A 136 23.43 -14.90 -16.05
C SER A 136 22.49 -13.85 -16.65
N GLN A 137 21.83 -13.07 -15.82
CA GLN A 137 20.83 -12.07 -16.21
C GLN A 137 20.58 -11.04 -15.10
N PRO A 138 20.09 -9.84 -15.46
CA PRO A 138 19.68 -8.85 -14.46
C PRO A 138 18.49 -9.37 -13.61
N LYS A 139 18.49 -9.03 -12.33
CA LYS A 139 17.37 -9.29 -11.40
C LYS A 139 17.39 -8.37 -10.20
N PHE A 140 16.22 -8.24 -9.55
CA PHE A 140 16.07 -7.59 -8.25
C PHE A 140 15.99 -8.65 -7.16
N LYS A 141 16.78 -8.51 -6.10
CA LYS A 141 16.67 -9.28 -4.86
C LYS A 141 16.19 -8.38 -3.74
N PHE A 142 15.42 -8.93 -2.83
CA PHE A 142 14.81 -8.20 -1.73
C PHE A 142 15.23 -8.79 -0.39
N ALA A 143 15.46 -7.93 0.60
CA ALA A 143 15.70 -8.34 1.98
C ALA A 143 14.99 -7.40 2.95
N ARG A 144 14.52 -7.96 4.07
CA ARG A 144 13.86 -7.22 5.16
C ARG A 144 14.69 -7.25 6.42
N ASN A 145 14.74 -6.13 7.14
CA ASN A 145 15.22 -6.06 8.52
C ASN A 145 16.62 -6.68 8.73
N VAL A 146 17.53 -6.46 7.75
CA VAL A 146 18.88 -7.03 7.78
C VAL A 146 19.72 -6.36 8.87
N TYR A 147 19.67 -5.04 8.95
CA TYR A 147 20.49 -4.25 9.88
C TYR A 147 19.65 -3.46 10.89
N SER A 148 18.40 -3.17 10.57
CA SER A 148 17.50 -2.38 11.41
C SER A 148 16.04 -2.77 11.15
N HIS A 149 15.09 -2.31 11.99
CA HIS A 149 13.67 -2.59 11.84
C HIS A 149 12.84 -1.29 11.98
N PRO A 150 11.85 -1.04 11.09
CA PRO A 150 11.54 -1.74 9.85
C PRO A 150 12.43 -1.28 8.69
N GLN A 151 13.05 -2.18 7.96
CA GLN A 151 13.97 -1.89 6.86
C GLN A 151 13.64 -2.70 5.61
N MET A 152 13.80 -2.08 4.43
CA MET A 152 13.73 -2.76 3.14
C MET A 152 15.01 -2.50 2.34
N ILE A 153 15.57 -3.56 1.79
CA ILE A 153 16.75 -3.52 0.93
C ILE A 153 16.41 -4.16 -0.41
N MET A 154 16.73 -3.48 -1.49
CA MET A 154 16.69 -4.04 -2.84
C MET A 154 18.12 -4.10 -3.38
N THR A 155 18.56 -5.28 -3.82
CA THR A 155 19.82 -5.46 -4.51
C THR A 155 19.56 -5.63 -6.00
N LEU A 156 20.12 -4.74 -6.81
CA LEU A 156 20.04 -4.73 -8.26
C LEU A 156 21.27 -5.50 -8.79
N GLN A 157 21.06 -6.74 -9.25
CA GLN A 157 22.14 -7.62 -9.70
C GLN A 157 22.13 -7.76 -11.21
N ALA A 158 23.32 -7.77 -11.84
CA ALA A 158 23.47 -8.03 -13.27
C ALA A 158 24.92 -8.44 -13.64
N PRO A 159 25.12 -9.07 -14.81
CA PRO A 159 26.47 -9.37 -15.30
C PRO A 159 27.26 -8.11 -15.67
N ASP A 160 26.60 -7.05 -16.12
CA ASP A 160 27.17 -5.79 -16.55
C ASP A 160 26.24 -4.59 -16.33
N GLU A 161 26.81 -3.37 -16.43
CA GLU A 161 26.07 -2.11 -16.20
C GLU A 161 25.01 -1.83 -17.27
N ALA A 162 25.25 -2.19 -18.52
CA ALA A 162 24.34 -1.88 -19.62
C ALA A 162 23.05 -2.68 -19.50
N SER A 163 23.17 -4.00 -19.29
CA SER A 163 22.01 -4.89 -19.07
C SER A 163 21.21 -4.50 -17.83
N LEU A 164 21.88 -4.05 -16.76
CA LEU A 164 21.18 -3.57 -15.57
C LEU A 164 20.42 -2.28 -15.84
N ALA A 165 20.99 -1.33 -16.54
CA ALA A 165 20.34 -0.06 -16.87
C ALA A 165 19.08 -0.28 -17.73
N GLU A 166 19.16 -1.17 -18.73
CA GLU A 166 18.00 -1.56 -19.54
C GLU A 166 16.92 -2.23 -18.69
N TYR A 167 17.30 -3.15 -17.81
CA TYR A 167 16.38 -3.85 -16.92
C TYR A 167 15.66 -2.91 -15.93
N ILE A 168 16.39 -1.94 -15.35
CA ILE A 168 15.83 -0.90 -14.50
C ILE A 168 14.80 -0.07 -15.29
N ASN A 169 15.17 0.39 -16.50
CA ASN A 169 14.28 1.18 -17.35
C ASN A 169 12.99 0.42 -17.74
N ALA A 170 13.09 -0.89 -17.97
CA ALA A 170 11.95 -1.73 -18.29
C ALA A 170 11.05 -2.03 -17.06
N ASN A 171 11.59 -1.92 -15.84
CA ASN A 171 10.91 -2.30 -14.60
C ASN A 171 10.77 -1.14 -13.59
N GLN A 172 10.73 0.12 -14.06
CA GLN A 172 10.68 1.32 -13.22
C GLN A 172 9.54 1.26 -12.20
N GLN A 173 8.32 0.94 -12.66
CA GLN A 173 7.15 0.90 -11.81
C GLN A 173 7.27 -0.13 -10.69
N SER A 174 7.89 -1.27 -10.94
CA SER A 174 8.11 -2.31 -9.92
C SER A 174 9.00 -1.82 -8.76
N ILE A 175 10.01 -1.00 -9.05
CA ILE A 175 10.88 -0.40 -8.03
C ILE A 175 10.10 0.64 -7.21
N ILE A 176 9.35 1.53 -7.89
CA ILE A 176 8.54 2.56 -7.26
C ILE A 176 7.50 1.92 -6.33
N ASP A 177 6.76 0.93 -6.84
CA ASP A 177 5.72 0.24 -6.09
C ASP A 177 6.26 -0.49 -4.87
N PHE A 178 7.39 -1.18 -5.02
CA PHE A 178 8.01 -1.92 -3.93
C PHE A 178 8.29 -1.02 -2.71
N PHE A 179 8.96 0.10 -2.92
CA PHE A 179 9.29 1.00 -1.81
C PHE A 179 8.10 1.85 -1.35
N THR A 180 7.19 2.22 -2.26
CA THR A 180 5.96 2.92 -1.90
C THR A 180 5.07 2.04 -1.01
N LYS A 181 4.90 0.76 -1.37
CA LYS A 181 4.17 -0.21 -0.55
C LYS A 181 4.82 -0.43 0.81
N ALA A 182 6.16 -0.48 0.85
CA ALA A 182 6.88 -0.60 2.12
C ALA A 182 6.64 0.60 3.05
N GLU A 183 6.64 1.83 2.52
CA GLU A 183 6.34 3.04 3.30
C GLU A 183 4.87 3.10 3.73
N MET A 184 3.93 2.74 2.85
CA MET A 184 2.50 2.64 3.19
C MET A 184 2.27 1.66 4.35
N ASN A 185 2.90 0.48 4.30
CA ASN A 185 2.76 -0.52 5.36
C ASN A 185 3.33 -0.05 6.69
N ARG A 186 4.44 0.70 6.68
CA ARG A 186 4.98 1.32 7.90
C ARG A 186 4.01 2.33 8.51
N GLU A 187 3.36 3.13 7.67
CA GLU A 187 2.36 4.09 8.16
C GLU A 187 1.10 3.39 8.67
N ILE A 188 0.62 2.32 8.02
CA ILE A 188 -0.49 1.49 8.52
C ILE A 188 -0.16 0.89 9.89
N GLU A 189 1.08 0.39 10.10
CA GLU A 189 1.51 -0.10 11.41
C GLU A 189 1.55 1.02 12.46
N ASN A 190 2.03 2.21 12.10
CA ASN A 190 1.99 3.38 12.98
C ASN A 190 0.56 3.74 13.36
N LEU A 191 -0.37 3.71 12.40
CA LEU A 191 -1.79 3.99 12.64
C LEU A 191 -2.43 2.91 13.51
N ARG A 192 -2.06 1.63 13.36
CA ARG A 192 -2.53 0.55 14.23
C ARG A 192 -2.20 0.85 15.70
N GLU A 193 -1.00 1.35 15.96
CA GLU A 193 -0.55 1.65 17.32
C GLU A 193 -1.08 3.00 17.84
N LYS A 194 -1.20 4.01 16.98
CA LYS A 194 -1.39 5.41 17.39
C LYS A 194 -2.36 6.19 16.49
N HIS A 195 -3.54 5.63 16.20
CA HIS A 195 -4.61 6.37 15.52
C HIS A 195 -5.47 7.18 16.49
N ASN A 196 -6.28 8.09 15.95
CA ASN A 196 -7.27 8.82 16.72
C ASN A 196 -8.54 7.95 16.94
N PRO A 197 -8.80 7.43 18.16
CA PRO A 197 -9.91 6.53 18.42
C PRO A 197 -11.29 7.21 18.30
N GLU A 198 -11.34 8.54 18.45
CA GLU A 198 -12.59 9.28 18.33
C GLU A 198 -13.06 9.33 16.87
N VAL A 199 -12.14 9.43 15.91
CA VAL A 199 -12.49 9.34 14.49
C VAL A 199 -13.04 7.96 14.15
N SER A 200 -12.40 6.87 14.62
CA SER A 200 -12.90 5.50 14.44
C SER A 200 -14.29 5.31 15.06
N ARG A 201 -14.51 5.84 16.26
CA ARG A 201 -15.83 5.78 16.92
C ARG A 201 -16.90 6.52 16.11
N LEU A 202 -16.61 7.74 15.64
CA LEU A 202 -17.56 8.55 14.88
C LEU A 202 -17.83 7.98 13.48
N ALA A 203 -16.84 7.41 12.82
CA ALA A 203 -17.02 6.75 11.53
C ALA A 203 -17.96 5.53 11.66
N ARG A 204 -17.81 4.73 12.74
CA ARG A 204 -18.74 3.63 13.04
C ARG A 204 -20.16 4.12 13.37
N GLU A 205 -20.29 5.18 14.17
CA GLU A 205 -21.60 5.74 14.54
C GLU A 205 -22.38 6.26 13.31
N ILE A 206 -21.71 6.90 12.35
CA ILE A 206 -22.36 7.60 11.23
C ILE A 206 -22.50 6.71 9.99
N LEU A 207 -21.51 5.89 9.71
CA LEU A 207 -21.39 5.15 8.45
C LEU A 207 -21.20 3.64 8.64
N ASP A 208 -21.17 3.16 9.89
CA ASP A 208 -20.90 1.75 10.19
C ASP A 208 -19.61 1.24 9.52
N VAL A 209 -18.54 2.06 9.53
CA VAL A 209 -17.21 1.72 9.01
C VAL A 209 -16.14 2.03 10.05
N ASP A 210 -15.05 1.28 10.08
CA ASP A 210 -13.89 1.63 10.90
C ASP A 210 -12.79 2.26 10.02
N VAL A 211 -11.99 3.15 10.62
CA VAL A 211 -10.86 3.80 9.95
C VAL A 211 -9.83 4.28 10.97
N TRP A 212 -8.56 4.12 10.66
CA TRP A 212 -7.48 4.65 11.47
C TRP A 212 -6.88 5.89 10.79
N VAL A 213 -6.88 7.01 11.49
CA VAL A 213 -6.29 8.25 11.02
C VAL A 213 -5.23 8.75 12.00
N PRO A 214 -4.28 9.59 11.57
CA PRO A 214 -3.30 10.19 12.45
C PRO A 214 -3.97 10.90 13.65
N TRP A 215 -3.35 10.82 14.81
CA TRP A 215 -3.87 11.38 16.07
C TRP A 215 -4.22 12.88 15.98
N GLU A 216 -3.45 13.64 15.20
CA GLU A 216 -3.66 15.07 14.99
C GLU A 216 -4.90 15.43 14.15
N VAL A 217 -5.53 14.47 13.46
CA VAL A 217 -6.81 14.64 12.76
C VAL A 217 -7.94 14.59 13.81
N ASN A 218 -8.28 15.75 14.39
CA ASN A 218 -9.12 15.82 15.59
C ASN A 218 -10.22 16.90 15.54
N ARG A 219 -10.50 17.48 14.37
CA ARG A 219 -11.65 18.35 14.12
C ARG A 219 -12.65 17.61 13.25
N PHE A 220 -13.93 17.70 13.60
CA PHE A 220 -14.98 16.87 13.00
C PHE A 220 -16.16 17.69 12.53
N LYS A 221 -16.76 17.29 11.41
CA LYS A 221 -18.06 17.69 10.94
C LYS A 221 -18.87 16.42 10.61
N LYS A 222 -20.07 16.32 11.18
CA LYS A 222 -21.01 15.23 10.94
C LYS A 222 -22.13 15.68 10.00
N GLY A 223 -22.57 14.79 9.12
CA GLY A 223 -23.73 14.98 8.25
C GLY A 223 -24.53 13.67 8.12
N LYS A 224 -25.60 13.70 7.36
CA LYS A 224 -26.32 12.49 6.98
C LYS A 224 -25.50 11.74 5.95
N ASP A 225 -25.14 10.48 6.22
CA ASP A 225 -24.28 9.64 5.36
C ASP A 225 -22.94 10.32 4.98
N PHE A 226 -22.46 11.21 5.87
CA PHE A 226 -21.27 12.03 5.64
C PHE A 226 -20.52 12.31 6.94
N PHE A 227 -19.20 12.14 6.90
CA PHE A 227 -18.30 12.47 8.00
C PHE A 227 -17.01 13.10 7.45
N TRP A 228 -16.59 14.22 8.03
CA TRP A 228 -15.33 14.90 7.69
C TRP A 228 -14.51 15.10 8.95
N ALA A 229 -13.22 14.72 8.91
CA ALA A 229 -12.26 15.02 9.96
C ALA A 229 -11.01 15.68 9.38
N SER A 230 -10.41 16.63 10.13
CA SER A 230 -9.23 17.36 9.68
C SER A 230 -8.29 17.73 10.83
N THR A 231 -7.06 18.11 10.49
CA THR A 231 -6.11 18.69 11.43
C THR A 231 -6.44 20.17 11.73
N ASN A 232 -7.03 20.87 10.78
CA ASN A 232 -7.41 22.28 10.85
C ASN A 232 -6.29 23.20 11.33
N VAL A 233 -5.08 23.03 10.83
CA VAL A 233 -3.89 23.81 11.19
C VAL A 233 -3.56 24.96 10.22
N GLY A 234 -4.41 25.20 9.22
CA GLY A 234 -4.38 26.35 8.32
C GLY A 234 -3.32 26.33 7.22
N LYS A 235 -2.09 25.91 7.50
CA LYS A 235 -0.98 25.92 6.51
C LYS A 235 -0.59 24.53 5.97
N LYS A 236 -0.88 23.47 6.70
CA LYS A 236 -0.61 22.06 6.31
C LYS A 236 -1.76 21.20 6.80
N ASP A 237 -2.94 21.40 6.23
CA ASP A 237 -4.14 20.72 6.66
C ASP A 237 -4.30 19.39 5.96
N MET A 238 -4.49 18.34 6.75
CA MET A 238 -4.81 16.99 6.30
C MET A 238 -6.26 16.70 6.65
N SER A 239 -7.01 16.21 5.69
CA SER A 239 -8.43 15.90 5.85
C SER A 239 -8.76 14.50 5.36
N ILE A 240 -9.71 13.86 6.04
CA ILE A 240 -10.38 12.66 5.57
C ILE A 240 -11.89 12.92 5.50
N VAL A 241 -12.52 12.45 4.44
CA VAL A 241 -13.97 12.46 4.26
C VAL A 241 -14.43 11.02 4.03
N LEU A 242 -15.48 10.63 4.73
CA LEU A 242 -16.19 9.38 4.51
C LEU A 242 -17.62 9.74 4.13
N TYR A 243 -18.15 9.13 3.07
CA TYR A 243 -19.56 9.28 2.70
C TYR A 243 -20.07 8.03 2.00
N SER A 244 -21.39 7.88 1.98
CA SER A 244 -22.01 6.76 1.29
C SER A 244 -23.22 7.18 0.46
N TYR A 245 -23.54 6.35 -0.54
CA TYR A 245 -24.72 6.47 -1.37
C TYR A 245 -25.13 5.11 -1.93
N SER A 246 -26.41 4.95 -2.31
CA SER A 246 -26.91 3.68 -2.80
C SER A 246 -26.13 3.18 -4.00
N TYR A 247 -25.77 1.90 -4.00
CA TYR A 247 -25.20 1.20 -5.15
C TYR A 247 -26.33 0.73 -6.06
N THR A 248 -26.24 1.06 -7.35
CA THR A 248 -27.24 0.65 -8.34
C THR A 248 -26.68 -0.39 -9.30
N ASP A 249 -25.56 -0.10 -9.93
CA ASP A 249 -24.90 -0.97 -10.88
C ASP A 249 -23.43 -0.55 -11.09
N LYS A 250 -22.71 -1.28 -11.95
CA LYS A 250 -21.29 -1.04 -12.20
C LYS A 250 -20.96 0.30 -12.91
N ASN A 251 -21.95 0.99 -13.50
CA ASN A 251 -21.74 2.34 -14.06
C ASN A 251 -21.39 3.35 -12.98
N THR A 252 -21.67 3.03 -11.72
CA THR A 252 -21.23 3.78 -10.53
C THR A 252 -19.72 3.98 -10.48
N PHE A 253 -18.95 3.10 -11.11
CA PHE A 253 -17.48 3.14 -11.16
C PHE A 253 -16.93 3.82 -12.45
N THR A 254 -17.74 4.60 -13.16
CA THR A 254 -17.22 5.44 -14.23
C THR A 254 -16.66 6.76 -13.67
N LEU A 255 -15.66 7.34 -14.36
CA LEU A 255 -15.12 8.65 -14.00
C LEU A 255 -16.19 9.73 -13.94
N GLU A 256 -17.09 9.74 -14.91
CA GLU A 256 -18.18 10.73 -14.96
C GLU A 256 -19.10 10.64 -13.74
N TYR A 257 -19.53 9.43 -13.37
CA TYR A 257 -20.37 9.22 -12.19
C TYR A 257 -19.63 9.64 -10.90
N PHE A 258 -18.38 9.27 -10.78
CA PHE A 258 -17.53 9.67 -9.65
C PHE A 258 -17.48 11.20 -9.51
N LEU A 259 -17.18 11.93 -10.59
CA LEU A 259 -17.08 13.40 -10.59
C LEU A 259 -18.41 14.05 -10.18
N GLN A 260 -19.51 13.64 -10.78
CA GLN A 260 -20.85 14.16 -10.47
C GLN A 260 -21.22 13.92 -9.00
N LYS A 261 -20.98 12.70 -8.49
CA LYS A 261 -21.32 12.33 -7.12
C LYS A 261 -20.44 13.07 -6.12
N ARG A 262 -19.12 13.07 -6.35
CA ARG A 262 -18.17 13.78 -5.51
C ARG A 262 -18.50 15.27 -5.40
N ASP A 263 -18.68 15.95 -6.52
CA ASP A 263 -18.98 17.40 -6.54
C ASP A 263 -20.30 17.71 -5.82
N SER A 264 -21.32 16.87 -5.99
CA SER A 264 -22.59 17.02 -5.29
C SER A 264 -22.42 16.92 -3.78
N VAL A 265 -21.69 15.90 -3.31
CA VAL A 265 -21.44 15.67 -1.87
C VAL A 265 -20.56 16.79 -1.28
N MET A 266 -19.47 17.15 -1.97
CA MET A 266 -18.55 18.17 -1.48
C MET A 266 -19.21 19.57 -1.42
N LYS A 267 -19.99 19.93 -2.44
CA LYS A 267 -20.76 21.18 -2.48
C LYS A 267 -21.74 21.29 -1.30
N ALA A 268 -22.42 20.20 -0.96
CA ALA A 268 -23.39 20.18 0.11
C ALA A 268 -22.75 20.24 1.51
N ASN A 269 -21.52 19.75 1.66
CA ASN A 269 -20.93 19.47 2.97
C ASN A 269 -19.68 20.29 3.29
N ILE A 270 -18.91 20.75 2.30
CA ILE A 270 -17.64 21.47 2.53
C ILE A 270 -17.72 22.88 1.95
N PRO A 271 -18.16 23.86 2.76
CA PRO A 271 -18.16 25.25 2.35
C PRO A 271 -16.74 25.77 2.19
N GLY A 272 -16.55 26.78 1.34
CA GLY A 272 -15.32 27.57 1.30
C GLY A 272 -15.32 28.70 2.35
N GLY A 273 -14.31 29.58 2.29
CA GLY A 273 -14.21 30.74 3.17
C GLY A 273 -15.24 31.84 2.85
N PRO A 274 -15.32 32.33 1.60
CA PRO A 274 -16.32 33.32 1.19
C PRO A 274 -17.74 32.72 1.18
N GLU A 275 -18.74 33.56 1.42
CA GLU A 275 -20.15 33.19 1.35
C GLU A 275 -20.52 32.63 -0.03
N GLY A 276 -21.25 31.51 -0.04
CA GLY A 276 -21.64 30.78 -1.26
C GLY A 276 -20.53 29.99 -1.93
N SER A 277 -19.30 30.02 -1.42
CA SER A 277 -18.21 29.22 -1.92
C SER A 277 -18.27 27.77 -1.39
N TYR A 278 -17.77 26.81 -2.17
CA TYR A 278 -17.81 25.38 -1.82
C TYR A 278 -16.71 24.59 -2.52
N MET A 279 -16.37 23.45 -1.96
CA MET A 279 -15.40 22.53 -2.56
C MET A 279 -15.99 21.85 -3.80
N THR A 280 -15.18 21.71 -4.86
CA THR A 280 -15.46 21.01 -6.10
C THR A 280 -14.19 20.36 -6.64
N THR A 281 -14.29 19.62 -7.72
CA THR A 281 -13.18 18.94 -8.40
C THR A 281 -12.62 19.79 -9.55
N ASN A 282 -11.33 19.73 -9.77
CA ASN A 282 -10.73 20.19 -11.02
C ASN A 282 -10.75 19.04 -12.03
N HIS A 283 -11.79 18.97 -12.85
CA HIS A 283 -12.08 17.84 -13.75
C HIS A 283 -10.96 17.53 -14.76
N ASN A 284 -10.10 18.51 -15.07
CA ASN A 284 -9.00 18.31 -16.03
C ASN A 284 -7.82 17.52 -15.45
N TYR A 285 -7.81 17.28 -14.12
CA TYR A 285 -6.70 16.66 -13.41
C TYR A 285 -7.16 15.49 -12.53
N VAL A 286 -8.11 14.70 -13.03
CA VAL A 286 -8.58 13.49 -12.34
C VAL A 286 -8.38 12.29 -13.22
N TYR A 287 -7.84 11.24 -12.63
CA TYR A 287 -7.79 9.92 -13.23
C TYR A 287 -8.26 8.87 -12.22
N VAL A 288 -8.75 7.76 -12.73
CA VAL A 288 -9.21 6.62 -11.94
C VAL A 288 -8.46 5.37 -12.37
N GLU A 289 -8.23 4.50 -11.41
CA GLU A 289 -7.61 3.20 -11.59
C GLU A 289 -8.35 2.14 -10.79
N ASP A 290 -8.33 0.91 -11.28
CA ASP A 290 -8.85 -0.24 -10.56
C ASP A 290 -7.78 -0.73 -9.57
N ALA A 291 -8.19 -1.00 -8.34
CA ALA A 291 -7.31 -1.46 -7.28
C ALA A 291 -7.95 -2.58 -6.47
N THR A 292 -7.12 -3.24 -5.67
CA THR A 292 -7.58 -4.19 -4.65
C THR A 292 -7.29 -3.61 -3.27
N VAL A 293 -8.33 -3.40 -2.47
CA VAL A 293 -8.22 -2.93 -1.08
C VAL A 293 -8.85 -3.99 -0.18
N ARG A 294 -8.08 -4.52 0.78
CA ARG A 294 -8.51 -5.60 1.68
C ARG A 294 -9.07 -6.83 0.95
N GLY A 295 -8.46 -7.17 -0.20
CA GLY A 295 -8.86 -8.33 -1.01
C GLY A 295 -10.13 -8.14 -1.85
N LYS A 296 -10.71 -6.95 -1.87
CA LYS A 296 -11.91 -6.61 -2.66
C LYS A 296 -11.63 -5.50 -3.66
N TYR A 297 -12.43 -5.45 -4.71
CA TYR A 297 -12.37 -4.38 -5.71
C TYR A 297 -12.56 -3.00 -5.07
N ALA A 298 -11.76 -2.06 -5.52
CA ALA A 298 -11.89 -0.64 -5.23
C ALA A 298 -11.58 0.18 -6.48
N GLN A 299 -12.33 1.24 -6.73
CA GLN A 299 -11.91 2.29 -7.65
C GLN A 299 -11.12 3.33 -6.86
N VAL A 300 -9.90 3.61 -7.29
CA VAL A 300 -9.06 4.67 -6.72
C VAL A 300 -9.07 5.85 -7.68
N ALA A 301 -9.49 7.01 -7.18
CA ALA A 301 -9.43 8.27 -7.92
C ALA A 301 -8.38 9.19 -7.31
N ARG A 302 -7.58 9.82 -8.17
CA ARG A 302 -6.58 10.82 -7.77
C ARG A 302 -6.78 12.09 -8.59
N GLY A 303 -6.60 13.24 -7.96
CA GLY A 303 -6.76 14.48 -8.67
C GLY A 303 -6.60 15.71 -7.81
N LEU A 304 -7.11 16.83 -8.33
CA LEU A 304 -7.05 18.11 -7.65
C LEU A 304 -8.46 18.57 -7.26
N TRP A 305 -8.63 18.98 -6.01
CA TRP A 305 -9.79 19.72 -5.55
C TRP A 305 -9.51 21.23 -5.60
N ARG A 306 -10.56 22.00 -5.69
CA ARG A 306 -10.54 23.47 -5.61
C ARG A 306 -11.79 23.96 -4.90
N VAL A 307 -11.76 25.20 -4.46
CA VAL A 307 -12.95 25.89 -3.96
C VAL A 307 -13.52 26.78 -5.07
N GLN A 308 -14.79 26.59 -5.40
CA GLN A 308 -15.52 27.49 -6.28
C GLN A 308 -15.75 28.82 -5.52
N GLY A 309 -15.25 29.93 -6.05
CA GLY A 309 -15.33 31.24 -5.41
C GLY A 309 -14.15 31.58 -4.48
N ASP A 310 -13.11 30.74 -4.44
CA ASP A 310 -11.88 31.00 -3.68
C ASP A 310 -10.67 30.41 -4.42
N ARG A 311 -9.45 30.76 -3.94
CA ARG A 311 -8.17 30.26 -4.50
C ARG A 311 -7.65 28.99 -3.82
N MET A 312 -8.39 28.43 -2.87
CA MET A 312 -7.98 27.19 -2.19
C MET A 312 -8.07 25.99 -3.11
N GLY A 313 -7.11 25.10 -2.99
CA GLY A 313 -7.05 23.84 -3.73
C GLY A 313 -5.89 22.96 -3.27
N GLY A 314 -5.86 21.73 -3.75
CA GLY A 314 -4.81 20.77 -3.45
C GLY A 314 -5.08 19.38 -4.00
N PRO A 315 -4.24 18.40 -3.71
CA PRO A 315 -4.46 17.03 -4.15
C PRO A 315 -5.49 16.31 -3.30
N PHE A 316 -6.15 15.32 -3.91
CA PHE A 316 -6.96 14.33 -3.21
C PHE A 316 -6.66 12.93 -3.73
N VAL A 317 -6.94 11.93 -2.89
CA VAL A 317 -7.03 10.51 -3.24
C VAL A 317 -8.29 9.93 -2.62
N SER A 318 -9.03 9.13 -3.38
CA SER A 318 -10.35 8.62 -3.00
C SER A 318 -10.47 7.15 -3.34
N HIS A 319 -10.96 6.34 -2.40
CA HIS A 319 -11.27 4.93 -2.58
C HIS A 319 -12.78 4.74 -2.56
N SER A 320 -13.38 4.26 -3.65
CA SER A 320 -14.80 3.90 -3.74
C SER A 320 -14.93 2.39 -3.70
N ARG A 321 -15.71 1.87 -2.73
CA ARG A 321 -15.86 0.43 -2.48
C ARG A 321 -17.32 0.04 -2.27
N VAL A 322 -17.71 -1.15 -2.70
CA VAL A 322 -19.05 -1.68 -2.46
C VAL A 322 -19.14 -2.23 -1.04
N ASP A 323 -20.09 -1.71 -0.26
CA ASP A 323 -20.56 -2.30 0.96
C ASP A 323 -21.77 -3.18 0.61
N GLU A 324 -21.50 -4.46 0.34
CA GLU A 324 -22.50 -5.43 -0.10
C GLU A 324 -23.58 -5.67 0.98
N ALA A 325 -23.20 -5.60 2.27
CA ALA A 325 -24.12 -5.83 3.36
C ALA A 325 -25.25 -4.79 3.41
N ASN A 326 -24.96 -3.56 3.00
CA ASN A 326 -25.90 -2.44 3.05
C ASN A 326 -26.32 -1.93 1.66
N GLY A 327 -25.91 -2.59 0.56
CA GLY A 327 -26.27 -2.23 -0.82
C GLY A 327 -25.87 -0.79 -1.20
N ARG A 328 -24.68 -0.36 -0.78
CA ARG A 328 -24.19 1.01 -0.97
C ARG A 328 -22.74 1.07 -1.43
N ILE A 329 -22.35 2.21 -1.97
CA ILE A 329 -20.96 2.57 -2.12
C ILE A 329 -20.52 3.35 -0.88
N VAL A 330 -19.39 2.98 -0.32
CA VAL A 330 -18.67 3.76 0.69
C VAL A 330 -17.46 4.38 0.00
N VAL A 331 -17.34 5.69 0.11
CA VAL A 331 -16.20 6.45 -0.37
C VAL A 331 -15.41 6.95 0.82
N ALA A 332 -14.12 6.64 0.82
CA ALA A 332 -13.13 7.22 1.73
C ALA A 332 -12.17 8.08 0.93
N GLU A 333 -12.08 9.35 1.23
CA GLU A 333 -11.26 10.30 0.51
C GLU A 333 -10.35 11.07 1.47
N ALA A 334 -9.10 11.20 1.09
CA ALA A 334 -8.13 12.08 1.74
C ALA A 334 -7.84 13.28 0.84
N PHE A 335 -7.74 14.48 1.40
CA PHE A 335 -7.31 15.66 0.68
C PHE A 335 -6.41 16.56 1.55
N ILE A 336 -5.53 17.30 0.88
CA ILE A 336 -4.51 18.11 1.53
C ILE A 336 -4.65 19.57 1.11
N TYR A 337 -4.56 20.48 2.08
CA TYR A 337 -4.34 21.89 1.86
C TYR A 337 -2.98 22.28 2.44
N ALA A 338 -2.01 22.56 1.55
CA ALA A 338 -0.66 22.95 1.96
C ALA A 338 -0.03 23.88 0.90
N PRO A 339 -0.48 25.16 0.81
CA PRO A 339 -0.17 26.05 -0.33
C PRO A 339 1.30 26.28 -0.43
N GLU A 340 2.14 26.39 0.40
CA GLU A 340 3.58 26.70 0.26
C GLU A 340 4.50 25.53 0.64
N SER A 341 3.97 24.31 0.59
CA SER A 341 4.69 23.14 1.06
C SER A 341 4.58 21.98 0.09
N LEU A 342 5.55 21.08 0.14
CA LEU A 342 5.47 19.79 -0.52
C LEU A 342 4.34 18.97 0.08
N LYS A 343 3.60 18.27 -0.79
CA LYS A 343 2.34 17.57 -0.45
C LYS A 343 2.49 16.05 -0.47
N ARG A 344 3.55 15.52 -1.11
CA ARG A 344 3.78 14.09 -1.24
C ARG A 344 3.64 13.33 0.08
N ASP A 345 4.37 13.74 1.11
CA ASP A 345 4.39 13.00 2.37
C ASP A 345 3.03 13.07 3.08
N LEU A 346 2.35 14.23 2.98
CA LEU A 346 1.04 14.44 3.59
C LEU A 346 -0.03 13.58 2.92
N ILE A 347 -0.10 13.62 1.58
CA ILE A 347 -1.13 12.85 0.85
C ILE A 347 -0.89 11.35 0.98
N ARG A 348 0.35 10.86 0.88
CA ARG A 348 0.69 9.45 1.04
C ARG A 348 0.42 8.93 2.46
N ARG A 349 0.65 9.77 3.47
CA ARG A 349 0.31 9.45 4.85
C ARG A 349 -1.19 9.30 5.04
N MET A 350 -1.98 10.20 4.47
CA MET A 350 -3.44 10.11 4.52
C MET A 350 -3.98 8.99 3.63
N GLU A 351 -3.35 8.71 2.51
CA GLU A 351 -3.70 7.56 1.67
C GLU A 351 -3.51 6.22 2.41
N ALA A 352 -2.45 6.09 3.22
CA ALA A 352 -2.27 4.91 4.07
C ALA A 352 -3.46 4.72 5.02
N ALA A 353 -4.07 5.80 5.52
CA ALA A 353 -5.28 5.73 6.33
C ALA A 353 -6.48 5.16 5.55
N LEU A 354 -6.59 5.45 4.23
CA LEU A 354 -7.70 4.92 3.41
C LEU A 354 -7.64 3.40 3.26
N TYR A 355 -6.44 2.80 3.26
CA TYR A 355 -6.28 1.34 3.25
C TYR A 355 -6.72 0.67 4.56
N THR A 356 -6.84 1.42 5.64
CA THR A 356 -7.33 0.89 6.92
C THR A 356 -8.85 0.82 7.00
N VAL A 357 -9.57 1.48 6.08
CA VAL A 357 -11.04 1.51 6.08
C VAL A 357 -11.60 0.09 6.01
N GLN A 358 -12.38 -0.28 7.02
CA GLN A 358 -13.04 -1.57 7.15
C GLN A 358 -14.55 -1.40 7.02
N LEU A 359 -15.12 -2.13 6.05
CA LEU A 359 -16.56 -2.18 5.82
C LEU A 359 -17.24 -3.21 6.76
N PRO A 360 -18.56 -3.11 7.01
CA PRO A 360 -19.26 -3.98 7.95
C PRO A 360 -19.15 -5.48 7.68
N SER A 361 -19.06 -5.86 6.40
CA SER A 361 -18.92 -7.27 6.00
C SER A 361 -17.50 -7.81 6.07
N GLU A 362 -16.52 -6.98 6.43
CA GLU A 362 -15.10 -7.34 6.44
C GLU A 362 -14.66 -7.77 7.83
N GLN A 363 -13.96 -8.91 7.90
CA GLN A 363 -13.38 -9.34 9.16
C GLN A 363 -12.18 -8.47 9.53
N GLU A 364 -11.92 -8.34 10.82
CA GLU A 364 -10.71 -7.73 11.34
C GLU A 364 -9.49 -8.53 10.84
N VAL A 365 -8.64 -7.90 10.03
CA VAL A 365 -7.45 -8.55 9.49
C VAL A 365 -6.28 -8.24 10.41
N ASN A 366 -5.78 -9.27 11.12
CA ASN A 366 -4.65 -9.13 12.05
C ASN A 366 -3.36 -8.68 11.36
N ASN A 367 -3.23 -8.91 10.05
CA ASN A 367 -2.07 -8.49 9.24
C ASN A 367 -2.57 -7.64 8.07
N LEU A 368 -2.94 -6.40 8.34
CA LEU A 368 -3.25 -5.44 7.30
C LEU A 368 -1.93 -5.03 6.63
N SER A 369 -1.64 -5.58 5.46
CA SER A 369 -0.50 -5.17 4.64
C SER A 369 -0.97 -4.76 3.26
N TYR A 370 -0.52 -3.59 2.80
CA TYR A 370 -0.80 -3.12 1.46
C TYR A 370 0.10 -3.85 0.46
N GLY A 371 -0.47 -4.83 -0.25
CA GLY A 371 0.12 -5.44 -1.45
C GLY A 371 1.51 -6.07 -1.34
N LEU A 372 2.00 -6.31 -0.14
CA LEU A 372 3.20 -7.13 0.09
C LEU A 372 2.75 -8.53 0.54
N GLU A 373 2.15 -9.31 -0.36
CA GLU A 373 2.18 -10.76 -0.21
C GLU A 373 3.65 -11.17 -0.13
N GLU A 374 3.95 -12.12 0.73
CA GLU A 374 5.30 -12.54 1.10
C GLU A 374 6.23 -12.61 -0.12
N VAL A 375 7.10 -11.62 -0.24
CA VAL A 375 8.29 -11.78 -1.06
C VAL A 375 9.16 -12.75 -0.29
N VAL A 376 9.24 -14.00 -0.77
CA VAL A 376 10.12 -15.02 -0.22
C VAL A 376 11.54 -14.48 -0.25
N ILE A 377 12.05 -14.14 0.92
CA ILE A 377 13.41 -13.64 1.09
C ILE A 377 14.27 -14.86 1.35
N GLU A 378 15.07 -15.25 0.36
CA GLU A 378 16.17 -16.17 0.64
C GLU A 378 17.15 -15.45 1.59
N PRO A 379 17.44 -16.01 2.77
CA PRO A 379 18.45 -15.45 3.66
C PRO A 379 19.79 -15.43 2.92
N GLU A 380 20.50 -14.30 2.97
CA GLU A 380 21.91 -14.29 2.57
C GLU A 380 22.65 -15.34 3.39
N ILE A 381 23.05 -16.43 2.75
CA ILE A 381 23.95 -17.42 3.34
C ILE A 381 25.28 -16.69 3.52
N LYS A 382 25.71 -16.54 4.79
CA LYS A 382 27.01 -15.98 5.17
C LYS A 382 28.13 -16.90 4.73
#